data_84005f3d180a42d56ded22ec9cff6b87
#
_entry.id   84005f3d180a42d56ded22ec9cff6b87
#
_cell.length_a   1.000
_cell.length_b   1.000
_cell.length_c   1.000
_cell.angle_alpha   90.00
_cell.angle_beta   90.00
_cell.angle_gamma   90.00
#
_symmetry.space_group_name_H-M   'P 1'
#
loop_
_entity.id
_entity.type
_entity.pdbx_description
1 polymer ?
#
loop_
_entity_poly.entity_id
_entity_poly.type
_entity_poly.pdbx_seq_one_letter_code
_entity_poly.pdbx_strand_id
1 'polypeptide(L)'
;ANLANTAMLRSKNVGDNNPGNLSAGVEEKVAKSKRVSATNSTVSGTSYYDLQTNSSVGDRVFVNRDGTIGAVWTMEPVSGNTAYPNRGTGYAYFDGSAWSAAPTARIENVRVGWGNIVQSRSGREIVITHGANAAGKMNMASRPAKGTGAWTNNINAVATATTGGNFWPRMVTAWAGGSDTIYSIALTYPTASGGSVYHALDGAIVFSRSTDAGMSWDINNAIPTGLDTSRFRGFGGDAYAIAARGATVAVLGGDSDKDLTLSKSIDGGVTWTKTTILKFPIKKWDWTIISSDINNDNIADTLDTNDGTFALGLDNNGMAYAFYGSMRILNDAPSTSGYSYFPYTDGLMMWNETMPADLGGTLVAEIEDLGGDGVINLPSPTVATDLPFGRFGNSLTSFPSVAFDAQNNMYLSYASIVDGLLSLSNSEKVLRHTYIIKS
;
A
#
# COMPACT_ATOMS: atom_id res chain seq x y z
N ALA A 1 -11.60 -16.59 -26.72
CA ALA A 1 -12.70 -15.75 -27.21
C ALA A 1 -12.17 -14.37 -27.54
N ASN A 2 -12.49 -13.87 -28.73
CA ASN A 2 -11.98 -12.62 -29.28
C ASN A 2 -12.45 -11.40 -28.52
N LEU A 3 -11.60 -10.81 -27.67
CA LEU A 3 -11.72 -9.45 -27.21
C LEU A 3 -10.94 -8.44 -28.09
N ALA A 4 -10.63 -8.84 -29.32
CA ALA A 4 -9.79 -8.07 -30.23
C ALA A 4 -10.41 -6.76 -30.78
N ASN A 5 -11.65 -6.41 -30.41
CA ASN A 5 -12.33 -5.26 -30.97
C ASN A 5 -13.08 -4.37 -29.96
N THR A 6 -12.80 -4.48 -28.68
CA THR A 6 -13.28 -3.44 -27.74
C THR A 6 -12.35 -2.25 -27.87
N ALA A 7 -12.88 -1.11 -28.27
CA ALA A 7 -12.12 0.14 -28.37
C ALA A 7 -11.35 0.35 -27.04
N MET A 8 -10.02 0.45 -27.14
CA MET A 8 -9.17 0.72 -25.99
C MET A 8 -9.60 2.02 -25.34
N LEU A 9 -10.31 1.92 -24.24
CA LEU A 9 -10.59 3.08 -23.43
C LEU A 9 -9.28 3.44 -22.70
N ARG A 10 -8.92 4.69 -22.73
CA ARG A 10 -7.76 5.26 -22.03
C ARG A 10 -8.24 6.33 -21.06
N SER A 11 -7.54 6.46 -19.98
CA SER A 11 -7.69 7.58 -19.09
C SER A 11 -6.31 8.14 -18.77
N LYS A 12 -6.21 9.44 -18.52
CA LYS A 12 -4.92 10.06 -18.20
C LYS A 12 -4.68 10.07 -16.71
N ASN A 13 -3.46 9.81 -16.32
CA ASN A 13 -3.03 9.94 -14.95
C ASN A 13 -2.72 11.41 -14.64
N VAL A 14 -3.39 12.02 -13.68
CA VAL A 14 -3.19 13.39 -13.21
C VAL A 14 -2.75 13.33 -11.75
N GLY A 15 -1.45 13.12 -11.50
CA GLY A 15 -0.96 12.99 -10.13
C GLY A 15 -1.58 11.79 -9.40
N ASP A 16 -1.60 11.83 -8.08
CA ASP A 16 -2.02 10.73 -7.19
C ASP A 16 -3.49 10.28 -7.29
N ASN A 17 -4.24 10.63 -8.36
CA ASN A 17 -5.70 10.48 -8.39
C ASN A 17 -6.22 10.00 -9.74
N ASN A 18 -5.67 8.95 -10.36
CA ASN A 18 -6.13 8.78 -11.72
C ASN A 18 -6.47 7.41 -12.25
N PRO A 19 -7.44 7.37 -13.12
CA PRO A 19 -8.05 6.20 -13.73
C PRO A 19 -7.72 5.98 -15.19
N GLY A 20 -7.65 4.78 -15.56
CA GLY A 20 -7.46 4.37 -16.80
C GLY A 20 -7.80 3.19 -17.53
N ASN A 21 -7.36 2.29 -18.24
CA ASN A 21 -7.88 1.52 -19.33
C ASN A 21 -7.50 0.04 -19.47
N LEU A 22 -8.12 -0.63 -20.33
CA LEU A 22 -8.47 -2.00 -20.49
C LEU A 22 -7.52 -2.88 -21.31
N SER A 23 -7.23 -4.10 -20.89
CA SER A 23 -7.16 -5.24 -21.77
C SER A 23 -7.41 -6.54 -21.03
N ALA A 24 -8.04 -7.51 -21.71
CA ALA A 24 -8.34 -8.82 -21.15
C ALA A 24 -7.17 -9.80 -21.31
N GLY A 25 -6.93 -10.61 -20.28
CA GLY A 25 -5.90 -11.62 -20.22
C GLY A 25 -6.27 -12.97 -20.86
N VAL A 26 -5.30 -13.86 -20.91
CA VAL A 26 -5.38 -15.24 -21.43
C VAL A 26 -5.45 -16.20 -20.24
N GLU A 27 -6.22 -17.27 -20.39
CA GLU A 27 -6.57 -18.24 -19.36
C GLU A 27 -5.40 -19.08 -18.81
N GLU A 28 -5.34 -19.21 -17.48
CA GLU A 28 -4.94 -20.44 -16.79
C GLU A 28 -5.84 -20.66 -15.57
N LYS A 29 -6.24 -21.93 -15.33
CA LYS A 29 -7.24 -22.27 -14.31
C LYS A 29 -6.68 -22.20 -12.90
N VAL A 30 -7.07 -21.20 -12.15
CA VAL A 30 -6.85 -21.12 -10.70
C VAL A 30 -7.91 -21.96 -9.97
N ALA A 31 -7.54 -22.61 -8.86
CA ALA A 31 -8.44 -23.45 -8.08
C ALA A 31 -9.63 -22.62 -7.51
N LYS A 32 -10.84 -23.13 -7.68
CA LYS A 32 -12.07 -22.47 -7.20
C LYS A 32 -12.03 -22.23 -5.69
N SER A 33 -12.17 -20.99 -5.27
CA SER A 33 -12.23 -20.61 -3.85
C SER A 33 -13.53 -21.07 -3.20
N LYS A 34 -13.47 -21.53 -1.93
CA LYS A 34 -14.68 -21.73 -1.12
C LYS A 34 -15.17 -20.37 -0.61
N ARG A 35 -16.37 -19.96 -1.02
CA ARG A 35 -17.03 -18.80 -0.43
C ARG A 35 -17.36 -19.09 1.03
N VAL A 36 -16.80 -18.30 1.94
CA VAL A 36 -17.25 -18.25 3.33
C VAL A 36 -18.11 -17.00 3.47
N SER A 37 -19.42 -17.18 3.68
CA SER A 37 -20.27 -16.06 4.07
C SER A 37 -19.86 -15.60 5.46
N ALA A 38 -19.40 -14.34 5.60
CA ALA A 38 -19.06 -13.75 6.89
C ALA A 38 -20.35 -13.46 7.69
N THR A 39 -20.91 -14.48 8.31
CA THR A 39 -22.11 -14.36 9.16
C THR A 39 -21.84 -13.76 10.54
N ASN A 40 -20.55 -13.58 10.91
CA ASN A 40 -20.11 -13.11 12.24
C ASN A 40 -19.16 -11.92 12.13
N SER A 41 -19.55 -10.86 11.41
CA SER A 41 -18.80 -9.60 11.41
C SER A 41 -19.30 -8.68 12.53
N THR A 42 -18.37 -8.06 13.26
CA THR A 42 -18.67 -7.04 14.27
C THR A 42 -18.15 -5.69 13.78
N VAL A 43 -18.99 -4.66 13.82
CA VAL A 43 -18.58 -3.29 13.54
C VAL A 43 -17.83 -2.74 14.74
N SER A 44 -16.51 -2.59 14.61
CA SER A 44 -15.64 -2.04 15.66
C SER A 44 -15.58 -0.50 15.66
N GLY A 45 -16.06 0.14 14.58
CA GLY A 45 -16.15 1.59 14.47
C GLY A 45 -16.59 2.02 13.07
N THR A 46 -16.81 3.32 12.91
CA THR A 46 -17.24 3.97 11.66
C THR A 46 -16.39 5.20 11.36
N SER A 47 -16.49 5.73 10.14
CA SER A 47 -15.84 6.96 9.71
C SER A 47 -16.65 7.64 8.61
N TYR A 48 -16.70 8.97 8.62
CA TYR A 48 -17.14 9.75 7.48
C TYR A 48 -16.00 10.10 6.50
N TYR A 49 -14.76 9.69 6.83
CA TYR A 49 -13.60 9.79 5.96
C TYR A 49 -13.30 8.42 5.38
N ASP A 50 -13.58 8.23 4.10
CA ASP A 50 -13.53 6.93 3.41
C ASP A 50 -12.15 6.55 2.87
N LEU A 51 -11.30 7.54 2.54
CA LEU A 51 -9.96 7.27 2.01
C LEU A 51 -9.02 6.77 3.11
N GLN A 52 -8.79 5.46 3.13
CA GLN A 52 -7.94 4.82 4.14
C GLN A 52 -6.48 4.68 3.70
N THR A 53 -6.22 4.61 2.40
CA THR A 53 -4.87 4.53 1.81
C THR A 53 -4.90 5.10 0.39
N ASN A 54 -3.75 5.56 -0.12
CA ASN A 54 -3.63 5.96 -1.53
C ASN A 54 -3.22 4.78 -2.41
N SER A 55 -2.38 3.88 -1.89
CA SER A 55 -1.84 2.72 -2.61
C SER A 55 -1.73 1.52 -1.66
N SER A 56 -0.54 1.14 -1.22
CA SER A 56 -0.33 -0.02 -0.35
C SER A 56 -1.05 0.11 0.99
N VAL A 57 -1.64 -0.98 1.47
CA VAL A 57 -2.28 -1.04 2.78
C VAL A 57 -1.22 -1.00 3.88
N GLY A 58 -1.44 -0.16 4.90
CA GLY A 58 -0.55 -0.09 6.07
C GLY A 58 -0.97 -1.02 7.19
N ASP A 59 -0.12 -1.16 8.22
CA ASP A 59 -0.39 -2.00 9.40
C ASP A 59 -1.46 -1.34 10.28
N ARG A 60 -2.71 -1.72 10.03
CA ARG A 60 -3.91 -1.21 10.71
C ARG A 60 -4.39 -2.14 11.81
N VAL A 61 -3.85 -3.34 11.88
CA VAL A 61 -4.22 -4.38 12.85
C VAL A 61 -2.95 -4.97 13.44
N PHE A 62 -2.89 -5.05 14.75
CA PHE A 62 -1.80 -5.71 15.47
C PHE A 62 -2.37 -6.81 16.35
N VAL A 63 -1.95 -8.05 16.07
CA VAL A 63 -2.32 -9.22 16.84
C VAL A 63 -1.26 -9.46 17.92
N ASN A 64 -1.69 -9.43 19.19
CA ASN A 64 -0.84 -9.66 20.32
C ASN A 64 -0.61 -11.16 20.57
N ARG A 65 0.48 -11.50 21.25
CA ARG A 65 0.85 -12.91 21.55
C ARG A 65 -0.20 -13.67 22.35
N ASP A 66 -1.04 -12.98 23.10
CA ASP A 66 -2.14 -13.55 23.89
C ASP A 66 -3.48 -13.61 23.12
N GLY A 67 -3.46 -13.31 21.83
CA GLY A 67 -4.63 -13.35 20.96
C GLY A 67 -5.52 -12.10 21.02
N THR A 68 -5.20 -11.11 21.84
CA THR A 68 -5.88 -9.81 21.80
C THR A 68 -5.45 -9.00 20.57
N ILE A 69 -6.28 -8.06 20.11
CA ILE A 69 -6.06 -7.35 18.85
C ILE A 69 -6.26 -5.85 19.06
N GLY A 70 -5.29 -5.05 18.60
CA GLY A 70 -5.45 -3.61 18.40
C GLY A 70 -5.77 -3.32 16.93
N ALA A 71 -6.75 -2.45 16.65
CA ALA A 71 -7.11 -2.04 15.30
C ALA A 71 -7.24 -0.52 15.21
N VAL A 72 -6.77 0.06 14.10
CA VAL A 72 -6.81 1.50 13.83
C VAL A 72 -7.28 1.78 12.42
N TRP A 73 -7.90 2.94 12.22
CA TRP A 73 -8.30 3.45 10.91
C TRP A 73 -8.29 4.99 10.91
N THR A 74 -8.27 5.60 9.73
CA THR A 74 -8.46 7.03 9.60
C THR A 74 -9.93 7.34 9.84
N MET A 75 -10.23 8.09 10.90
CA MET A 75 -11.57 8.36 11.36
C MET A 75 -11.89 9.86 11.29
N GLU A 76 -13.06 10.20 10.75
CA GLU A 76 -13.76 11.46 10.99
C GLU A 76 -15.10 11.10 11.65
N PRO A 77 -15.31 11.46 12.91
CA PRO A 77 -16.52 11.07 13.63
C PRO A 77 -17.75 11.94 13.30
N VAL A 78 -17.57 13.09 12.65
CA VAL A 78 -18.64 14.09 12.41
C VAL A 78 -18.94 14.21 10.92
N SER A 79 -20.22 14.06 10.56
CA SER A 79 -20.69 14.21 9.16
C SER A 79 -20.78 15.67 8.71
N GLY A 80 -20.81 15.88 7.39
CA GLY A 80 -21.23 17.16 6.78
C GLY A 80 -20.15 18.22 6.63
N ASN A 81 -18.88 17.92 6.98
CA ASN A 81 -17.77 18.85 6.75
C ASN A 81 -16.66 18.18 5.93
N THR A 82 -16.55 18.56 4.66
CA THR A 82 -15.54 18.02 3.72
C THR A 82 -14.09 18.42 4.03
N ALA A 83 -13.86 19.37 4.96
CA ALA A 83 -12.52 19.69 5.46
C ALA A 83 -12.04 18.68 6.52
N TYR A 84 -12.95 17.85 7.05
CA TYR A 84 -12.65 16.83 8.05
C TYR A 84 -11.82 17.35 9.23
N PRO A 85 -12.30 18.34 10.00
CA PRO A 85 -11.51 19.00 11.05
C PRO A 85 -11.21 18.09 12.25
N ASN A 86 -12.05 17.07 12.48
CA ASN A 86 -11.88 16.11 13.57
C ASN A 86 -11.16 14.84 13.14
N ARG A 87 -10.66 14.78 11.89
CA ARG A 87 -9.95 13.62 11.38
C ARG A 87 -8.75 13.26 12.25
N GLY A 88 -8.61 11.97 12.53
CA GLY A 88 -7.51 11.38 13.26
C GLY A 88 -7.61 9.86 13.24
N THR A 89 -7.11 9.18 14.26
CA THR A 89 -7.14 7.74 14.36
C THR A 89 -8.30 7.27 15.23
N GLY A 90 -9.21 6.47 14.65
CA GLY A 90 -10.12 5.61 15.38
C GLY A 90 -9.35 4.39 15.90
N TYR A 91 -9.66 3.94 17.09
CA TYR A 91 -9.01 2.81 17.74
C TYR A 91 -10.06 1.86 18.33
N ALA A 92 -9.91 0.56 18.09
CA ALA A 92 -10.67 -0.49 18.76
C ALA A 92 -9.73 -1.58 19.28
N TYR A 93 -10.15 -2.22 20.35
CA TYR A 93 -9.41 -3.30 21.00
C TYR A 93 -10.31 -4.52 21.18
N PHE A 94 -9.80 -5.68 20.76
CA PHE A 94 -10.40 -6.97 21.01
C PHE A 94 -9.68 -7.64 22.20
N ASP A 95 -10.41 -7.95 23.25
CA ASP A 95 -9.86 -8.48 24.52
C ASP A 95 -9.68 -10.01 24.52
N GLY A 96 -9.98 -10.68 23.40
CA GLY A 96 -10.02 -12.13 23.26
C GLY A 96 -11.45 -12.68 23.25
N SER A 97 -12.44 -11.88 23.63
CA SER A 97 -13.86 -12.26 23.65
C SER A 97 -14.77 -11.24 22.94
N ALA A 98 -14.50 -9.95 23.11
CA ALA A 98 -15.30 -8.88 22.56
C ALA A 98 -14.44 -7.68 22.11
N TRP A 99 -14.96 -6.91 21.16
CA TRP A 99 -14.41 -5.61 20.79
C TRP A 99 -14.84 -4.54 21.79
N SER A 100 -13.95 -3.57 22.03
CA SER A 100 -14.29 -2.37 22.79
C SER A 100 -15.45 -1.61 22.13
N ALA A 101 -16.10 -0.72 22.87
CA ALA A 101 -17.08 0.21 22.31
C ALA A 101 -16.47 1.01 21.15
N ALA A 102 -17.29 1.32 20.13
CA ALA A 102 -16.84 2.13 18.99
C ALA A 102 -16.35 3.50 19.47
N PRO A 103 -15.20 3.99 18.97
CA PRO A 103 -14.66 5.28 19.37
C PRO A 103 -15.54 6.42 18.85
N THR A 104 -15.73 7.44 19.68
CA THR A 104 -16.46 8.68 19.35
C THR A 104 -15.53 9.85 19.06
N ALA A 105 -14.22 9.70 19.30
CA ALA A 105 -13.19 10.68 19.07
C ALA A 105 -11.88 10.01 18.67
N ARG A 106 -11.02 10.75 17.97
CA ARG A 106 -9.65 10.34 17.65
C ARG A 106 -8.79 10.20 18.89
N ILE A 107 -7.76 9.36 18.81
CA ILE A 107 -6.79 9.18 19.92
C ILE A 107 -5.79 10.33 20.06
N GLU A 108 -5.58 11.13 19.00
CA GLU A 108 -4.67 12.27 18.98
C GLU A 108 -5.36 13.55 19.43
N ASN A 109 -4.54 14.48 19.95
CA ASN A 109 -4.99 15.82 20.29
C ASN A 109 -4.95 16.81 19.10
N VAL A 110 -4.45 16.37 17.95
CA VAL A 110 -4.31 17.15 16.71
C VAL A 110 -4.90 16.40 15.53
N ARG A 111 -5.17 17.09 14.42
CA ARG A 111 -5.67 16.50 13.18
C ARG A 111 -4.55 15.74 12.47
N VAL A 112 -4.77 14.44 12.26
CA VAL A 112 -3.81 13.52 11.59
C VAL A 112 -4.53 12.54 10.67
N GLY A 113 -3.78 11.60 10.09
CA GLY A 113 -4.31 10.49 9.32
C GLY A 113 -3.26 9.41 9.05
N TRP A 114 -3.69 8.35 8.39
CA TRP A 114 -2.86 7.22 7.96
C TRP A 114 -2.12 6.55 9.12
N GLY A 115 -2.84 6.23 10.19
CA GLY A 115 -2.31 5.57 11.37
C GLY A 115 -1.81 4.15 11.08
N ASN A 116 -0.66 3.79 11.64
CA ASN A 116 -0.15 2.42 11.74
C ASN A 116 0.05 2.08 13.21
N ILE A 117 -0.28 0.85 13.62
CA ILE A 117 -0.22 0.39 15.00
C ILE A 117 0.82 -0.71 15.18
N VAL A 118 1.60 -0.60 16.23
CA VAL A 118 2.48 -1.67 16.73
C VAL A 118 2.44 -1.75 18.24
N GLN A 119 3.00 -2.82 18.80
CA GLN A 119 3.17 -2.99 20.23
C GLN A 119 4.62 -3.24 20.60
N SER A 120 5.09 -2.61 21.68
CA SER A 120 6.38 -2.90 22.30
C SER A 120 6.34 -4.25 23.05
N ARG A 121 7.50 -4.76 23.42
CA ARG A 121 7.62 -5.99 24.19
C ARG A 121 6.97 -5.90 25.57
N SER A 122 6.96 -4.73 26.19
CA SER A 122 6.32 -4.45 27.47
C SER A 122 4.80 -4.32 27.40
N GLY A 123 4.21 -4.38 26.21
CA GLY A 123 2.77 -4.23 26.00
C GLY A 123 2.31 -2.78 25.75
N ARG A 124 3.24 -1.82 25.64
CA ARG A 124 2.93 -0.45 25.25
C ARG A 124 2.39 -0.41 23.83
N GLU A 125 1.23 0.16 23.60
CA GLU A 125 0.69 0.39 22.25
C GLU A 125 1.23 1.69 21.68
N ILE A 126 1.54 1.68 20.39
CA ILE A 126 2.15 2.80 19.67
C ILE A 126 1.47 2.93 18.32
N VAL A 127 0.98 4.13 18.02
CA VAL A 127 0.37 4.50 16.73
C VAL A 127 1.15 5.66 16.14
N ILE A 128 1.65 5.50 14.91
CA ILE A 128 2.30 6.57 14.16
C ILE A 128 1.36 7.11 13.09
N THR A 129 1.31 8.43 12.93
CA THR A 129 0.47 9.15 11.98
C THR A 129 1.21 10.35 11.40
N HIS A 130 0.67 10.97 10.34
CA HIS A 130 1.21 12.21 9.80
C HIS A 130 0.18 13.35 9.79
N GLY A 131 0.64 14.57 9.52
CA GLY A 131 -0.20 15.74 9.37
C GLY A 131 -0.52 16.46 10.67
N ALA A 132 0.27 16.23 11.71
CA ALA A 132 0.05 16.79 13.06
C ALA A 132 0.06 18.32 13.13
N ASN A 133 0.49 19.00 12.11
CA ASN A 133 0.40 20.45 11.91
C ASN A 133 0.84 20.82 10.49
N ALA A 134 0.85 22.11 10.17
CA ALA A 134 1.27 22.63 8.85
C ALA A 134 2.72 22.30 8.45
N ALA A 135 3.53 21.75 9.34
CA ALA A 135 4.93 21.40 9.07
C ALA A 135 5.14 19.92 8.72
N GLY A 136 4.08 19.16 8.41
CA GLY A 136 4.20 17.76 7.97
C GLY A 136 4.88 16.85 8.99
N LYS A 137 4.65 17.08 10.28
CA LYS A 137 5.29 16.31 11.35
C LYS A 137 4.57 14.98 11.57
N MET A 138 5.36 13.94 11.86
CA MET A 138 4.81 12.67 12.30
C MET A 138 4.45 12.74 13.78
N ASN A 139 3.20 12.38 14.11
CA ASN A 139 2.75 12.22 15.47
C ASN A 139 2.83 10.76 15.88
N MET A 140 3.31 10.52 17.09
CA MET A 140 3.26 9.20 17.72
C MET A 140 2.36 9.28 18.96
N ALA A 141 1.22 8.65 18.90
CA ALA A 141 0.37 8.40 20.04
C ALA A 141 0.78 7.09 20.71
N SER A 142 0.95 7.07 22.01
CA SER A 142 1.30 5.84 22.73
C SER A 142 0.68 5.80 24.11
N ARG A 143 0.48 4.58 24.63
CA ARG A 143 0.02 4.34 26.00
C ARG A 143 0.71 3.11 26.59
N PRO A 144 0.82 3.04 27.96
CA PRO A 144 1.66 2.03 28.62
C PRO A 144 1.10 0.61 28.54
N ALA A 145 -0.20 0.45 28.34
CA ALA A 145 -0.86 -0.86 28.28
C ALA A 145 -1.88 -0.92 27.15
N LYS A 146 -1.99 -2.09 26.49
CA LYS A 146 -2.94 -2.35 25.43
C LYS A 146 -4.39 -2.31 25.93
N GLY A 147 -5.28 -1.81 25.11
CA GLY A 147 -6.71 -1.73 25.39
C GLY A 147 -7.12 -0.72 26.45
N THR A 148 -6.20 -0.13 27.21
CA THR A 148 -6.54 0.72 28.38
C THR A 148 -5.55 1.86 28.62
N GLY A 149 -5.99 2.88 29.35
CA GLY A 149 -5.18 4.06 29.68
C GLY A 149 -5.27 5.18 28.66
N ALA A 150 -4.82 6.36 29.10
CA ALA A 150 -4.80 7.56 28.27
C ALA A 150 -3.65 7.51 27.24
N TRP A 151 -3.91 8.07 26.06
CA TRP A 151 -2.90 8.25 25.03
C TRP A 151 -2.04 9.48 25.29
N THR A 152 -0.74 9.32 25.21
CA THR A 152 0.25 10.41 25.19
C THR A 152 0.67 10.67 23.76
N ASN A 153 0.69 11.93 23.36
CA ASN A 153 1.01 12.35 21.99
C ASN A 153 2.36 13.06 21.92
N ASN A 154 3.20 12.65 20.97
CA ASN A 154 4.44 13.33 20.60
C ASN A 154 4.38 13.73 19.13
N ILE A 155 4.18 15.01 18.83
CA ILE A 155 4.02 15.56 17.47
C ILE A 155 5.35 15.72 16.70
N ASN A 156 6.47 15.37 17.28
CA ASN A 156 7.79 15.36 16.67
C ASN A 156 8.50 14.02 16.95
N ALA A 157 7.75 12.92 16.94
CA ALA A 157 8.27 11.62 17.34
C ALA A 157 9.48 11.18 16.52
N VAL A 158 9.47 11.45 15.22
CA VAL A 158 10.59 11.22 14.31
C VAL A 158 11.02 12.55 13.72
N ALA A 159 12.31 12.80 13.64
CA ALA A 159 12.85 14.01 13.00
C ALA A 159 12.39 14.11 11.56
N THR A 160 12.07 15.32 11.10
CA THR A 160 11.72 15.54 9.69
C THR A 160 12.98 15.57 8.83
N ALA A 161 12.94 14.91 7.67
CA ALA A 161 14.06 14.92 6.73
C ALA A 161 14.21 16.28 6.01
N THR A 162 13.10 16.97 5.81
CA THR A 162 13.04 18.28 5.14
C THR A 162 12.12 19.24 5.87
N THR A 163 12.15 20.51 5.54
CA THR A 163 11.22 21.53 6.08
C THR A 163 9.76 21.22 5.72
N GLY A 164 9.49 20.52 4.62
CA GLY A 164 8.16 20.07 4.22
C GLY A 164 7.63 18.90 5.05
N GLY A 165 8.50 18.18 5.74
CA GLY A 165 8.16 17.07 6.63
C GLY A 165 8.17 15.70 5.97
N ASN A 166 7.72 14.71 6.74
CA ASN A 166 7.56 13.32 6.34
C ASN A 166 6.09 12.92 6.42
N PHE A 167 5.61 12.16 5.44
CA PHE A 167 4.20 11.80 5.28
C PHE A 167 4.03 10.30 5.08
N TRP A 168 2.81 9.81 5.24
CA TRP A 168 2.38 8.41 5.00
C TRP A 168 3.31 7.39 5.66
N PRO A 169 3.51 7.45 7.00
CA PRO A 169 4.40 6.52 7.68
C PRO A 169 3.90 5.08 7.60
N ARG A 170 4.86 4.15 7.58
CA ARG A 170 4.66 2.73 7.86
C ARG A 170 5.54 2.36 9.05
N MET A 171 5.07 1.46 9.89
CA MET A 171 5.80 1.08 11.10
C MET A 171 5.60 -0.42 11.39
N VAL A 172 6.70 -1.11 11.65
CA VAL A 172 6.71 -2.52 12.04
C VAL A 172 7.61 -2.72 13.25
N THR A 173 7.35 -3.76 14.05
CA THR A 173 8.26 -4.19 15.10
C THR A 173 9.22 -5.27 14.59
N ALA A 174 10.42 -5.36 15.19
CA ALA A 174 11.41 -6.37 14.87
C ALA A 174 10.89 -7.82 15.07
N TRP A 175 9.88 -8.02 15.90
CA TRP A 175 9.29 -9.34 16.19
C TRP A 175 7.76 -9.29 16.18
N ALA A 176 7.16 -10.29 15.56
CA ALA A 176 5.72 -10.51 15.66
C ALA A 176 5.29 -10.65 17.13
N GLY A 177 4.20 -9.99 17.51
CA GLY A 177 3.71 -9.96 18.88
C GLY A 177 4.42 -8.98 19.81
N GLY A 178 5.25 -8.05 19.25
CA GLY A 178 5.81 -6.90 19.95
C GLY A 178 7.31 -6.94 20.17
N SER A 179 7.94 -5.77 20.02
CA SER A 179 9.37 -5.54 20.27
C SER A 179 9.58 -4.08 20.68
N ASP A 180 10.64 -3.81 21.43
CA ASP A 180 11.09 -2.43 21.69
C ASP A 180 11.88 -1.87 20.50
N THR A 181 12.37 -2.74 19.60
CA THR A 181 12.92 -2.31 18.31
C THR A 181 11.78 -2.12 17.31
N ILE A 182 11.70 -0.90 16.79
CA ILE A 182 10.70 -0.43 15.81
C ILE A 182 11.43 0.08 14.59
N TYR A 183 10.93 -0.30 13.42
CA TYR A 183 11.36 0.22 12.13
C TYR A 183 10.22 1.01 11.51
N SER A 184 10.53 2.16 10.96
CA SER A 184 9.57 3.02 10.27
C SER A 184 10.12 3.49 8.94
N ILE A 185 9.24 3.59 7.95
CA ILE A 185 9.49 4.33 6.71
C ILE A 185 8.43 5.41 6.54
N ALA A 186 8.81 6.47 5.84
CA ALA A 186 7.91 7.54 5.45
C ALA A 186 8.39 8.16 4.14
N LEU A 187 7.56 8.97 3.50
CA LEU A 187 7.92 9.73 2.31
C LEU A 187 8.25 11.18 2.70
N THR A 188 9.35 11.74 2.20
CA THR A 188 9.54 13.20 2.28
C THR A 188 8.51 13.90 1.37
N TYR A 189 7.99 15.03 1.82
CA TYR A 189 6.90 15.69 1.10
C TYR A 189 7.38 16.22 -0.26
N PRO A 190 6.72 15.82 -1.37
CA PRO A 190 7.14 16.22 -2.71
C PRO A 190 7.01 17.73 -2.94
N THR A 191 7.83 18.28 -3.84
CA THR A 191 7.83 19.72 -4.18
C THR A 191 6.48 20.19 -4.73
N ALA A 192 5.80 19.37 -5.54
CA ALA A 192 4.46 19.66 -6.07
C ALA A 192 3.39 19.83 -4.97
N SER A 193 3.66 19.32 -3.77
CA SER A 193 2.78 19.43 -2.59
C SER A 193 3.28 20.47 -1.57
N GLY A 194 4.34 21.22 -1.89
CA GLY A 194 4.93 22.23 -1.02
C GLY A 194 6.11 21.73 -0.18
N GLY A 195 6.62 20.56 -0.47
CA GLY A 195 7.83 20.01 0.15
C GLY A 195 9.12 20.45 -0.53
N SER A 196 10.18 19.71 -0.29
CA SER A 196 11.50 19.97 -0.89
C SER A 196 12.23 18.67 -1.19
N VAL A 197 13.11 18.73 -2.19
CA VAL A 197 13.98 17.62 -2.60
C VAL A 197 14.88 17.19 -1.43
N TYR A 198 15.01 15.87 -1.24
CA TYR A 198 15.88 15.26 -0.23
C TYR A 198 16.85 14.29 -0.92
N HIS A 199 18.17 14.52 -0.79
CA HIS A 199 19.22 13.75 -1.49
C HIS A 199 18.93 13.56 -2.99
N ALA A 200 18.49 14.65 -3.66
CA ALA A 200 18.11 14.71 -5.06
C ALA A 200 16.92 13.81 -5.46
N LEU A 201 16.10 13.37 -4.51
CA LEU A 201 14.81 12.70 -4.72
C LEU A 201 13.67 13.67 -4.40
N ASP A 202 12.71 13.79 -5.30
CA ASP A 202 11.44 14.49 -5.05
C ASP A 202 10.42 13.46 -4.52
N GLY A 203 10.23 13.43 -3.19
CA GLY A 203 9.58 12.32 -2.50
C GLY A 203 10.55 11.15 -2.28
N ALA A 204 11.42 11.25 -1.26
CA ALA A 204 12.32 10.16 -0.86
C ALA A 204 11.63 9.23 0.15
N ILE A 205 11.75 7.91 -0.05
CA ILE A 205 11.43 6.94 0.99
C ILE A 205 12.56 6.97 2.01
N VAL A 206 12.26 7.36 3.24
CA VAL A 206 13.21 7.48 4.35
C VAL A 206 12.93 6.45 5.42
N PHE A 207 13.99 5.84 5.94
CA PHE A 207 13.97 4.81 6.97
C PHE A 207 14.45 5.37 8.32
N SER A 208 13.78 4.97 9.39
CA SER A 208 14.17 5.32 10.77
C SER A 208 14.04 4.10 11.68
N ARG A 209 14.93 4.01 12.69
CA ARG A 209 14.93 2.94 13.69
C ARG A 209 14.92 3.51 15.10
N SER A 210 14.10 2.89 15.95
CA SER A 210 14.14 3.06 17.41
C SER A 210 14.42 1.70 18.06
N THR A 211 15.19 1.66 19.14
CA THR A 211 15.46 0.45 19.94
C THR A 211 14.81 0.53 21.33
N ASP A 212 14.08 1.59 21.64
CA ASP A 212 13.48 1.90 22.93
C ASP A 212 11.97 2.21 22.85
N ALA A 213 11.26 1.49 22.00
CA ALA A 213 9.82 1.63 21.80
C ALA A 213 9.38 3.04 21.33
N GLY A 214 10.19 3.70 20.51
CA GLY A 214 9.91 5.00 19.92
C GLY A 214 10.21 6.18 20.82
N MET A 215 10.90 6.01 21.95
CA MET A 215 11.30 7.12 22.81
C MET A 215 12.46 7.91 22.23
N SER A 216 13.38 7.23 21.54
CA SER A 216 14.43 7.84 20.73
C SER A 216 14.65 7.07 19.42
N TRP A 217 15.32 7.69 18.46
CA TRP A 217 15.59 7.14 17.14
C TRP A 217 17.09 7.23 16.87
N ASP A 218 17.74 6.07 16.76
CA ASP A 218 19.18 5.96 16.55
C ASP A 218 19.55 5.96 15.05
N ILE A 219 18.60 5.63 14.16
CA ILE A 219 18.68 5.90 12.73
C ILE A 219 17.53 6.85 12.38
N ASN A 220 17.82 7.93 11.67
CA ASN A 220 16.83 8.92 11.26
C ASN A 220 16.96 9.20 9.76
N ASN A 221 15.86 9.05 9.04
CA ASN A 221 15.72 9.46 7.65
C ASN A 221 16.82 8.95 6.70
N ALA A 222 17.36 7.75 6.95
CA ALA A 222 18.30 7.11 6.05
C ALA A 222 17.60 6.69 4.75
N ILE A 223 18.24 6.81 3.60
CA ILE A 223 17.74 6.28 2.34
C ILE A 223 18.25 4.85 2.19
N PRO A 224 17.36 3.82 2.14
CA PRO A 224 17.80 2.45 1.89
C PRO A 224 18.48 2.32 0.52
N THR A 225 19.62 1.64 0.46
CA THR A 225 20.36 1.44 -0.80
C THR A 225 19.46 0.80 -1.86
N GLY A 226 19.44 1.37 -3.06
CA GLY A 226 18.59 0.93 -4.16
C GLY A 226 17.27 1.69 -4.29
N LEU A 227 16.85 2.44 -3.26
CA LEU A 227 15.74 3.41 -3.33
C LEU A 227 16.29 4.85 -3.48
N ASP A 228 17.41 5.00 -4.13
CA ASP A 228 18.20 6.20 -4.30
C ASP A 228 18.15 6.75 -5.73
N THR A 229 18.87 7.82 -5.97
CA THR A 229 18.91 8.50 -7.27
C THR A 229 19.63 7.70 -8.37
N SER A 230 20.16 6.52 -8.11
CA SER A 230 20.76 5.69 -9.17
C SER A 230 19.72 5.24 -10.20
N ARG A 231 18.45 5.06 -9.78
CA ARG A 231 17.33 4.63 -10.64
C ARG A 231 16.10 5.53 -10.56
N PHE A 232 15.90 6.28 -9.47
CA PHE A 232 14.67 7.00 -9.18
C PHE A 232 14.85 8.52 -9.25
N ARG A 233 13.76 9.24 -9.52
CA ARG A 233 13.62 10.70 -9.36
C ARG A 233 12.89 11.04 -8.06
N GLY A 234 12.07 10.11 -7.56
CA GLY A 234 11.24 10.19 -6.37
C GLY A 234 10.18 9.10 -6.37
N PHE A 235 9.34 9.10 -5.33
CA PHE A 235 8.29 8.10 -5.11
C PHE A 235 6.95 8.78 -4.82
N GLY A 236 5.86 8.06 -5.03
CA GLY A 236 4.51 8.44 -4.67
C GLY A 236 4.14 8.11 -3.22
N GLY A 237 3.15 8.77 -2.68
CA GLY A 237 2.61 8.49 -1.36
C GLY A 237 2.01 7.09 -1.28
N ASP A 238 2.34 6.33 -0.24
CA ASP A 238 1.90 4.96 0.01
C ASP A 238 2.40 3.88 -1.00
N ALA A 239 3.14 4.22 -2.04
CA ALA A 239 3.68 3.26 -3.01
C ALA A 239 4.95 2.56 -2.48
N TYR A 240 4.85 1.98 -1.27
CA TYR A 240 5.92 1.25 -0.58
C TYR A 240 5.36 0.35 0.52
N ALA A 241 6.17 -0.62 0.93
CA ALA A 241 5.88 -1.50 2.05
C ALA A 241 7.14 -1.77 2.89
N ILE A 242 6.98 -2.16 4.15
CA ILE A 242 8.06 -2.56 5.05
C ILE A 242 7.68 -3.84 5.77
N ALA A 243 8.67 -4.72 5.98
CA ALA A 243 8.53 -5.91 6.82
C ALA A 243 9.79 -6.10 7.66
N ALA A 244 9.65 -6.71 8.84
CA ALA A 244 10.79 -6.99 9.70
C ALA A 244 10.65 -8.32 10.43
N ARG A 245 11.81 -8.95 10.68
CA ARG A 245 11.96 -10.12 11.54
C ARG A 245 13.34 -10.09 12.20
N GLY A 246 13.36 -9.78 13.49
CA GLY A 246 14.62 -9.55 14.21
C GLY A 246 15.40 -8.37 13.65
N ALA A 247 16.67 -8.58 13.36
CA ALA A 247 17.52 -7.59 12.70
C ALA A 247 17.35 -7.54 11.18
N THR A 248 16.60 -8.50 10.59
CA THR A 248 16.27 -8.44 9.18
C THR A 248 15.10 -7.48 8.97
N VAL A 249 15.31 -6.46 8.15
CA VAL A 249 14.29 -5.50 7.73
C VAL A 249 14.37 -5.31 6.22
N ALA A 250 13.21 -5.25 5.58
CA ALA A 250 13.10 -5.08 4.15
C ALA A 250 12.13 -3.94 3.82
N VAL A 251 12.45 -3.17 2.80
CA VAL A 251 11.65 -2.08 2.26
C VAL A 251 11.43 -2.32 0.78
N LEU A 252 10.19 -2.30 0.35
CA LEU A 252 9.78 -2.39 -1.04
C LEU A 252 9.34 -0.99 -1.50
N GLY A 253 9.83 -0.52 -2.62
CA GLY A 253 9.44 0.77 -3.21
C GLY A 253 9.36 0.68 -4.72
N GLY A 254 8.39 1.37 -5.29
CA GLY A 254 8.15 1.40 -6.73
C GLY A 254 7.00 2.33 -7.08
N ASP A 255 6.49 2.23 -8.28
CA ASP A 255 5.22 2.80 -8.77
C ASP A 255 5.02 2.34 -10.22
N SER A 256 3.90 2.68 -10.85
CA SER A 256 3.59 2.29 -12.22
C SER A 256 4.54 2.88 -13.28
N ASP A 257 5.32 3.89 -12.96
CA ASP A 257 6.25 4.61 -13.84
C ASP A 257 7.74 4.33 -13.54
N LYS A 258 8.04 3.32 -12.71
CA LYS A 258 9.41 3.05 -12.25
C LYS A 258 9.63 1.60 -11.82
N ASP A 259 10.88 1.22 -11.59
CA ASP A 259 11.25 -0.09 -11.06
C ASP A 259 10.48 -0.42 -9.77
N LEU A 260 10.16 -1.69 -9.57
CA LEU A 260 9.83 -2.24 -8.26
C LEU A 260 11.09 -2.81 -7.63
N THR A 261 11.55 -2.22 -6.53
CA THR A 261 12.84 -2.55 -5.92
C THR A 261 12.68 -2.93 -4.45
N LEU A 262 13.26 -4.06 -4.08
CA LEU A 262 13.48 -4.50 -2.71
C LEU A 262 14.82 -3.98 -2.21
N SER A 263 14.82 -3.35 -1.05
CA SER A 263 16.01 -3.03 -0.26
C SER A 263 15.95 -3.82 1.03
N LYS A 264 16.94 -4.67 1.32
CA LYS A 264 16.96 -5.58 2.48
C LYS A 264 18.23 -5.40 3.29
N SER A 265 18.06 -5.32 4.59
CA SER A 265 19.11 -5.27 5.61
C SER A 265 18.99 -6.48 6.52
N ILE A 266 20.12 -7.03 6.98
CA ILE A 266 20.17 -8.10 7.98
C ILE A 266 20.76 -7.62 9.31
N ASP A 267 21.10 -6.35 9.42
CA ASP A 267 21.75 -5.71 10.57
C ASP A 267 20.94 -4.54 11.15
N GLY A 268 19.62 -4.58 10.99
CA GLY A 268 18.70 -3.60 11.53
C GLY A 268 18.70 -2.26 10.81
N GLY A 269 19.01 -2.25 9.53
CA GLY A 269 18.98 -1.05 8.70
C GLY A 269 20.30 -0.27 8.66
N VAL A 270 21.40 -0.86 9.10
CA VAL A 270 22.73 -0.24 9.04
C VAL A 270 23.33 -0.37 7.63
N THR A 271 23.28 -1.59 7.07
CA THR A 271 23.68 -1.84 5.69
C THR A 271 22.55 -2.47 4.89
N TRP A 272 22.51 -2.22 3.58
CA TRP A 272 21.42 -2.63 2.70
C TRP A 272 21.94 -3.27 1.42
N THR A 273 21.26 -4.33 1.00
CA THR A 273 21.37 -4.92 -0.34
C THR A 273 20.11 -4.63 -1.13
N LYS A 274 20.23 -4.44 -2.45
CA LYS A 274 19.11 -4.19 -3.35
C LYS A 274 18.86 -5.35 -4.29
N THR A 275 17.59 -5.57 -4.64
CA THR A 275 17.16 -6.42 -5.75
C THR A 275 16.06 -5.69 -6.52
N THR A 276 16.23 -5.51 -7.82
CA THR A 276 15.14 -5.05 -8.69
C THR A 276 14.24 -6.25 -8.97
N ILE A 277 12.99 -6.18 -8.53
CA ILE A 277 11.99 -7.26 -8.74
C ILE A 277 11.43 -7.15 -10.14
N LEU A 278 10.90 -5.96 -10.50
CA LEU A 278 10.38 -5.66 -11.83
C LEU A 278 11.12 -4.44 -12.36
N LYS A 279 11.81 -4.63 -13.49
CA LYS A 279 12.58 -3.57 -14.11
C LYS A 279 11.72 -2.78 -15.08
N PHE A 280 11.57 -1.50 -14.79
CA PHE A 280 10.90 -0.58 -15.73
C PHE A 280 11.84 -0.22 -16.89
N PRO A 281 11.37 -0.24 -18.15
CA PRO A 281 12.25 -0.10 -19.31
C PRO A 281 12.91 1.29 -19.40
N ILE A 282 12.26 2.34 -18.95
CA ILE A 282 12.77 3.72 -19.05
C ILE A 282 13.32 4.19 -17.70
N LYS A 283 14.64 4.26 -17.60
CA LYS A 283 15.31 4.70 -16.37
C LYS A 283 15.02 6.16 -16.05
N LYS A 284 14.56 6.46 -14.80
CA LYS A 284 14.23 7.82 -14.35
C LYS A 284 13.27 8.53 -15.30
N TRP A 285 12.26 7.83 -15.74
CA TRP A 285 11.32 8.33 -16.72
C TRP A 285 10.72 9.68 -16.31
N ASP A 286 10.83 10.64 -17.23
CA ASP A 286 10.11 11.90 -17.16
C ASP A 286 8.96 11.87 -18.15
N TRP A 287 7.85 11.32 -17.71
CA TRP A 287 6.65 11.17 -18.55
C TRP A 287 6.07 12.52 -19.03
N THR A 288 6.50 13.66 -18.46
CA THR A 288 6.04 14.97 -18.90
C THR A 288 6.65 15.39 -20.24
N ILE A 289 7.80 14.81 -20.61
CA ILE A 289 8.57 15.16 -21.82
C ILE A 289 9.06 13.95 -22.62
N ILE A 290 8.97 12.73 -22.07
CA ILE A 290 9.43 11.50 -22.71
C ILE A 290 8.24 10.58 -22.94
N SER A 291 7.99 10.17 -24.19
CA SER A 291 6.99 9.14 -24.53
C SER A 291 7.38 7.75 -24.00
N SER A 292 6.48 6.80 -24.10
CA SER A 292 6.78 5.39 -23.80
C SER A 292 7.35 4.60 -24.98
N ASP A 293 7.84 5.27 -26.03
CA ASP A 293 8.54 4.66 -27.16
C ASP A 293 9.90 4.11 -26.70
N ILE A 294 10.00 2.80 -26.48
CA ILE A 294 11.23 2.16 -25.97
C ILE A 294 12.10 1.58 -27.08
N ASN A 295 11.56 1.44 -28.29
CA ASN A 295 12.28 0.89 -29.45
C ASN A 295 12.74 1.97 -30.44
N ASN A 296 12.32 3.23 -30.24
CA ASN A 296 12.63 4.41 -31.07
C ASN A 296 12.09 4.32 -32.51
N ASP A 297 10.89 3.75 -32.68
CA ASP A 297 10.20 3.72 -33.97
C ASP A 297 9.21 4.89 -34.15
N ASN A 298 9.14 5.81 -33.20
CA ASN A 298 8.22 6.95 -33.11
C ASN A 298 6.77 6.56 -32.82
N ILE A 299 6.53 5.35 -32.33
CA ILE A 299 5.23 4.87 -31.85
C ILE A 299 5.40 4.55 -30.36
N ALA A 300 4.54 5.10 -29.53
CA ALA A 300 4.59 4.82 -28.09
C ALA A 300 4.20 3.36 -27.80
N ASP A 301 5.01 2.68 -27.01
CA ASP A 301 4.78 1.30 -26.58
C ASP A 301 3.89 1.26 -25.33
N THR A 302 3.05 0.23 -25.27
CA THR A 302 2.37 -0.15 -24.03
C THR A 302 3.35 -0.88 -23.11
N LEU A 303 3.53 -0.38 -21.90
CA LEU A 303 4.49 -0.91 -20.93
C LEU A 303 3.77 -1.69 -19.83
N ASP A 304 4.18 -2.95 -19.61
CA ASP A 304 3.75 -3.74 -18.46
C ASP A 304 4.51 -3.28 -17.20
N THR A 305 3.80 -3.10 -16.09
CA THR A 305 4.35 -2.56 -14.84
C THR A 305 3.54 -3.01 -13.63
N ASN A 306 3.77 -2.39 -12.49
CA ASN A 306 3.01 -2.57 -11.25
C ASN A 306 1.96 -1.46 -11.07
N ASP A 307 0.99 -1.67 -10.19
CA ASP A 307 -0.10 -0.73 -9.92
C ASP A 307 0.15 0.18 -8.69
N GLY A 308 1.35 0.15 -8.11
CA GLY A 308 1.69 0.93 -6.91
C GLY A 308 1.17 0.35 -5.59
N THR A 309 0.41 -0.76 -5.61
CA THR A 309 -0.07 -1.41 -4.38
C THR A 309 0.80 -2.60 -4.03
N PHE A 310 1.38 -2.60 -2.85
CA PHE A 310 2.37 -3.60 -2.45
C PHE A 310 2.06 -4.23 -1.10
N ALA A 311 2.38 -5.53 -0.98
CA ALA A 311 2.62 -6.17 0.30
C ALA A 311 4.03 -6.76 0.32
N LEU A 312 4.66 -6.71 1.48
CA LEU A 312 5.97 -7.29 1.73
C LEU A 312 5.89 -8.12 3.00
N GLY A 313 6.35 -9.37 2.95
CA GLY A 313 6.47 -10.24 4.10
C GLY A 313 7.86 -10.84 4.20
N LEU A 314 8.30 -11.13 5.42
CA LEU A 314 9.47 -11.95 5.72
C LEU A 314 8.99 -13.27 6.35
N ASP A 315 9.34 -14.38 5.75
CA ASP A 315 9.07 -15.71 6.31
C ASP A 315 9.87 -15.99 7.60
N ASN A 316 9.68 -17.15 8.21
CA ASN A 316 10.37 -17.49 9.46
C ASN A 316 11.90 -17.60 9.32
N ASN A 317 12.42 -17.70 8.10
CA ASN A 317 13.86 -17.73 7.79
C ASN A 317 14.39 -16.35 7.38
N GLY A 318 13.52 -15.33 7.31
CA GLY A 318 13.85 -13.98 6.84
C GLY A 318 13.90 -13.84 5.32
N MET A 319 13.37 -14.81 4.56
CA MET A 319 13.21 -14.70 3.10
C MET A 319 12.10 -13.71 2.78
N ALA A 320 12.34 -12.80 1.85
CA ALA A 320 11.39 -11.78 1.43
C ALA A 320 10.44 -12.31 0.35
N TYR A 321 9.16 -11.98 0.52
CA TYR A 321 8.08 -12.19 -0.43
C TYR A 321 7.42 -10.86 -0.72
N ALA A 322 7.37 -10.46 -1.99
CA ALA A 322 6.74 -9.24 -2.46
C ALA A 322 5.52 -9.57 -3.32
N PHE A 323 4.43 -8.83 -3.11
CA PHE A 323 3.19 -8.95 -3.87
C PHE A 323 2.79 -7.59 -4.42
N TYR A 324 2.24 -7.55 -5.63
CA TYR A 324 1.79 -6.33 -6.29
C TYR A 324 0.75 -6.62 -7.36
N GLY A 325 -0.17 -5.68 -7.60
CA GLY A 325 -1.07 -5.73 -8.73
C GLY A 325 -0.33 -5.41 -10.03
N SER A 326 -0.66 -6.11 -11.12
CA SER A 326 -0.14 -5.78 -12.45
C SER A 326 -0.84 -4.56 -13.03
N MET A 327 -0.14 -3.80 -13.88
CA MET A 327 -0.69 -2.63 -14.57
C MET A 327 -0.07 -2.52 -15.97
N ARG A 328 -0.78 -1.85 -16.87
CA ARG A 328 -0.26 -1.39 -18.16
C ARG A 328 -0.40 0.10 -18.29
N ILE A 329 0.60 0.73 -18.88
CA ILE A 329 0.62 2.17 -19.11
C ILE A 329 1.06 2.50 -20.53
N LEU A 330 0.72 3.71 -20.99
CA LEU A 330 1.09 4.23 -22.30
C LEU A 330 1.23 5.75 -22.23
N ASN A 331 2.29 6.29 -22.81
CA ASN A 331 2.46 7.73 -22.97
C ASN A 331 2.78 8.09 -24.42
N ASP A 332 1.73 8.30 -25.18
CA ASP A 332 1.81 8.73 -26.60
C ASP A 332 1.77 10.25 -26.79
N ALA A 333 1.51 11.01 -25.70
CA ALA A 333 1.45 12.46 -25.70
C ALA A 333 2.03 13.05 -24.42
N PRO A 334 3.35 13.10 -24.28
CA PRO A 334 4.02 13.63 -23.09
C PRO A 334 3.48 15.01 -22.69
N SER A 335 3.06 15.16 -21.46
CA SER A 335 2.54 16.44 -20.94
C SER A 335 2.46 16.38 -19.40
N THR A 336 2.30 17.53 -18.77
CA THR A 336 2.04 17.62 -17.32
C THR A 336 0.70 17.03 -16.87
N SER A 337 -0.16 16.64 -17.83
CA SER A 337 -1.46 15.98 -17.55
C SER A 337 -1.35 14.47 -17.24
N GLY A 338 -0.12 13.91 -17.29
CA GLY A 338 0.14 12.51 -16.99
C GLY A 338 0.14 11.60 -18.22
N TYR A 339 0.30 10.32 -17.97
CA TYR A 339 0.25 9.24 -18.95
C TYR A 339 -1.05 8.43 -18.82
N SER A 340 -1.36 7.64 -19.82
CA SER A 340 -2.52 6.72 -19.79
C SER A 340 -2.17 5.42 -19.10
N TYR A 341 -3.13 4.78 -18.45
CA TYR A 341 -3.03 3.44 -17.92
C TYR A 341 -4.26 2.61 -18.34
N PHE A 342 -4.25 1.28 -18.15
CA PHE A 342 -5.24 0.35 -18.65
C PHE A 342 -6.02 -0.31 -17.50
N PRO A 343 -7.22 0.20 -17.08
CA PRO A 343 -7.91 -0.19 -15.84
C PRO A 343 -8.55 -1.58 -15.83
N TYR A 344 -8.56 -2.29 -16.92
CA TYR A 344 -8.95 -3.68 -16.90
C TYR A 344 -7.73 -4.61 -16.94
N THR A 345 -6.55 -4.08 -16.65
CA THR A 345 -5.41 -4.92 -16.35
C THR A 345 -5.71 -5.70 -15.09
N ASP A 346 -5.57 -7.01 -15.14
CA ASP A 346 -5.80 -7.93 -14.05
C ASP A 346 -4.53 -8.70 -13.70
N GLY A 347 -4.46 -9.18 -12.49
CA GLY A 347 -3.42 -10.06 -12.01
C GLY A 347 -2.70 -9.55 -10.77
N LEU A 348 -2.64 -10.41 -9.75
CA LEU A 348 -1.81 -10.23 -8.57
C LEU A 348 -0.53 -11.06 -8.74
N MET A 349 0.59 -10.39 -8.72
CA MET A 349 1.92 -10.99 -8.91
C MET A 349 2.60 -11.27 -7.57
N MET A 350 3.41 -12.32 -7.52
CA MET A 350 4.26 -12.69 -6.38
C MET A 350 5.69 -12.89 -6.85
N TRP A 351 6.62 -12.34 -6.08
CA TRP A 351 8.05 -12.59 -6.20
C TRP A 351 8.65 -12.96 -4.83
N ASN A 352 9.64 -13.83 -4.81
CA ASN A 352 10.47 -14.09 -3.64
C ASN A 352 11.96 -14.20 -4.02
N GLU A 353 12.84 -14.22 -3.03
CA GLU A 353 14.30 -14.19 -3.22
C GLU A 353 14.89 -15.44 -3.93
N THR A 354 14.09 -16.48 -4.20
CA THR A 354 14.52 -17.63 -5.04
C THR A 354 14.25 -17.43 -6.52
N MET A 355 13.47 -16.40 -6.88
CA MET A 355 13.11 -16.08 -8.25
C MET A 355 14.13 -15.14 -8.91
N PRO A 356 14.22 -15.13 -10.25
CA PRO A 356 15.07 -14.18 -10.95
C PRO A 356 14.72 -12.72 -10.64
N ALA A 357 15.74 -11.87 -10.61
CA ALA A 357 15.58 -10.42 -10.59
C ALA A 357 15.09 -9.89 -11.96
N ASP A 358 14.58 -8.66 -11.97
CA ASP A 358 14.18 -7.88 -13.15
C ASP A 358 12.92 -8.38 -13.89
N LEU A 359 12.41 -9.59 -13.61
CA LEU A 359 11.34 -10.26 -14.37
C LEU A 359 9.95 -10.20 -13.73
N GLY A 360 9.81 -9.65 -12.54
CA GLY A 360 8.50 -9.39 -11.90
C GLY A 360 7.86 -10.56 -11.14
N GLY A 361 8.38 -11.78 -11.24
CA GLY A 361 7.82 -12.93 -10.51
C GLY A 361 6.75 -13.70 -11.28
N THR A 362 5.75 -14.23 -10.57
CA THR A 362 4.68 -15.09 -11.12
C THR A 362 3.29 -14.61 -10.70
N LEU A 363 2.31 -14.90 -11.53
CA LEU A 363 0.89 -14.65 -11.26
C LEU A 363 0.38 -15.61 -10.16
N VAL A 364 -0.33 -15.10 -9.17
CA VAL A 364 -0.90 -15.87 -8.05
C VAL A 364 -2.41 -15.73 -7.87
N ALA A 365 -3.02 -14.68 -8.40
CA ALA A 365 -4.46 -14.52 -8.41
C ALA A 365 -4.93 -13.59 -9.54
N GLU A 366 -6.13 -13.86 -10.04
CA GLU A 366 -6.89 -13.07 -11.02
C GLU A 366 -8.36 -13.03 -10.62
N ILE A 367 -9.18 -12.31 -11.38
CA ILE A 367 -10.64 -12.36 -11.24
C ILE A 367 -11.12 -13.80 -11.41
N GLU A 368 -11.93 -14.26 -10.47
CA GLU A 368 -12.57 -15.57 -10.55
C GLU A 368 -13.75 -15.53 -11.54
N ASP A 369 -13.68 -16.31 -12.62
CA ASP A 369 -14.80 -16.58 -13.51
C ASP A 369 -15.85 -17.41 -12.77
N LEU A 370 -16.90 -16.77 -12.27
CA LEU A 370 -17.96 -17.40 -11.52
C LEU A 370 -18.96 -18.13 -12.44
N GLY A 371 -19.08 -17.69 -13.69
CA GLY A 371 -19.89 -18.32 -14.72
C GLY A 371 -19.32 -19.66 -15.17
N GLY A 372 -18.00 -19.79 -15.14
CA GLY A 372 -17.25 -20.94 -15.64
C GLY A 372 -17.36 -21.09 -17.16
N ASP A 373 -17.65 -20.00 -17.87
CA ASP A 373 -17.83 -19.96 -19.33
C ASP A 373 -16.61 -19.40 -20.06
N GLY A 374 -15.54 -19.04 -19.32
CA GLY A 374 -14.31 -18.45 -19.85
C GLY A 374 -14.44 -16.95 -20.16
N VAL A 375 -15.49 -16.30 -19.68
CA VAL A 375 -15.73 -14.86 -19.90
C VAL A 375 -15.91 -14.13 -18.57
N ILE A 376 -15.14 -13.07 -18.37
CA ILE A 376 -15.35 -12.17 -17.25
C ILE A 376 -16.38 -11.10 -17.64
N ASN A 377 -17.54 -11.15 -17.01
CA ASN A 377 -18.68 -10.27 -17.30
C ASN A 377 -18.54 -8.95 -16.57
N LEU A 378 -17.83 -7.99 -17.17
CA LEU A 378 -17.74 -6.63 -16.67
C LEU A 378 -18.65 -5.72 -17.48
N PRO A 379 -19.40 -4.81 -16.83
CA PRO A 379 -20.21 -3.84 -17.54
C PRO A 379 -19.35 -2.98 -18.47
N SER A 380 -19.78 -2.82 -19.71
CA SER A 380 -19.18 -1.84 -20.60
C SER A 380 -19.61 -0.45 -20.17
N PRO A 381 -18.70 0.50 -19.94
CA PRO A 381 -19.08 1.86 -19.61
C PRO A 381 -19.78 2.51 -20.81
N THR A 382 -20.88 3.21 -20.56
CA THR A 382 -21.59 3.98 -21.59
C THR A 382 -20.79 5.20 -22.04
N VAL A 383 -19.86 5.67 -21.19
CA VAL A 383 -18.88 6.71 -21.48
C VAL A 383 -17.52 6.29 -20.95
N ALA A 384 -16.45 6.60 -21.68
CA ALA A 384 -15.08 6.22 -21.34
C ALA A 384 -14.59 6.69 -19.95
N THR A 385 -15.24 7.69 -19.37
CA THR A 385 -14.92 8.24 -18.06
C THR A 385 -15.71 7.61 -16.92
N ASP A 386 -16.71 6.78 -17.20
CA ASP A 386 -17.56 6.15 -16.19
C ASP A 386 -17.29 4.65 -16.06
N LEU A 387 -16.11 4.34 -15.51
CA LEU A 387 -15.70 2.96 -15.27
C LEU A 387 -16.61 2.28 -14.24
N PRO A 388 -16.91 0.98 -14.42
CA PRO A 388 -17.79 0.24 -13.51
C PRO A 388 -17.15 -0.06 -12.14
N PHE A 389 -15.90 0.29 -11.92
CA PHE A 389 -15.14 0.09 -10.69
C PHE A 389 -14.36 1.35 -10.31
N GLY A 390 -13.80 1.37 -9.08
CA GLY A 390 -13.05 2.51 -8.57
C GLY A 390 -11.86 2.89 -9.45
N ARG A 391 -11.59 4.19 -9.52
CA ARG A 391 -10.68 4.82 -10.47
C ARG A 391 -9.30 5.11 -9.88
N PHE A 392 -8.62 4.13 -9.29
CA PHE A 392 -7.35 4.37 -8.57
C PHE A 392 -6.10 3.84 -9.29
N GLY A 393 -6.16 3.59 -10.60
CA GLY A 393 -5.00 3.07 -11.32
C GLY A 393 -4.52 1.70 -10.84
N ASN A 394 -5.36 0.97 -10.12
CA ASN A 394 -5.02 -0.32 -9.54
C ASN A 394 -5.52 -1.46 -10.44
N SER A 395 -4.83 -2.59 -10.40
CA SER A 395 -5.26 -3.85 -11.01
C SER A 395 -6.66 -4.25 -10.55
N LEU A 396 -7.37 -5.01 -11.37
CA LEU A 396 -8.69 -5.56 -10.99
C LEU A 396 -8.57 -6.51 -9.80
N THR A 397 -7.43 -7.20 -9.66
CA THR A 397 -7.02 -7.99 -8.49
C THR A 397 -5.78 -7.35 -7.86
N SER A 398 -5.94 -6.77 -6.65
CA SER A 398 -4.94 -5.88 -6.05
C SER A 398 -5.10 -5.76 -4.52
N PHE A 399 -4.43 -4.79 -3.91
CA PHE A 399 -4.44 -4.49 -2.46
C PHE A 399 -4.01 -5.69 -1.61
N PRO A 400 -2.84 -6.29 -1.89
CA PRO A 400 -2.36 -7.42 -1.14
C PRO A 400 -2.03 -7.08 0.31
N SER A 401 -2.15 -8.08 1.17
CA SER A 401 -1.58 -8.10 2.52
C SER A 401 -1.15 -9.52 2.86
N VAL A 402 0.06 -9.69 3.39
CA VAL A 402 0.68 -11.00 3.62
C VAL A 402 1.10 -11.19 5.06
N ALA A 403 0.94 -12.41 5.58
CA ALA A 403 1.41 -12.82 6.89
C ALA A 403 1.92 -14.27 6.86
N PHE A 404 2.80 -14.60 7.81
CA PHE A 404 3.32 -15.96 8.02
C PHE A 404 3.01 -16.42 9.44
N ASP A 405 2.54 -17.66 9.59
CA ASP A 405 2.35 -18.27 10.90
C ASP A 405 3.66 -18.89 11.44
N ALA A 406 3.60 -19.43 12.66
CA ALA A 406 4.74 -20.06 13.31
C ALA A 406 5.25 -21.32 12.58
N GLN A 407 4.43 -21.94 11.74
CA GLN A 407 4.75 -23.09 10.90
C GLN A 407 5.27 -22.69 9.53
N ASN A 408 5.42 -21.40 9.28
CA ASN A 408 5.83 -20.81 8.00
C ASN A 408 4.79 -20.96 6.87
N ASN A 409 3.52 -21.23 7.22
CA ASN A 409 2.47 -21.11 6.22
C ASN A 409 2.26 -19.63 5.89
N MET A 410 2.14 -19.33 4.62
CA MET A 410 1.84 -17.99 4.12
C MET A 410 0.33 -17.82 3.96
N TYR A 411 -0.17 -16.68 4.41
CA TYR A 411 -1.53 -16.22 4.19
C TYR A 411 -1.47 -14.91 3.42
N LEU A 412 -2.13 -14.88 2.27
CA LEU A 412 -2.23 -13.70 1.41
C LEU A 412 -3.69 -13.30 1.28
N SER A 413 -4.03 -12.10 1.73
CA SER A 413 -5.32 -11.47 1.43
C SER A 413 -5.18 -10.44 0.33
N TYR A 414 -6.21 -10.31 -0.50
CA TYR A 414 -6.26 -9.33 -1.59
C TYR A 414 -7.72 -8.98 -1.92
N ALA A 415 -7.93 -7.89 -2.64
CA ALA A 415 -9.23 -7.48 -3.13
C ALA A 415 -9.31 -7.72 -4.65
N SER A 416 -10.37 -8.40 -5.10
CA SER A 416 -10.62 -8.63 -6.52
C SER A 416 -12.05 -8.24 -6.90
N ILE A 417 -12.23 -7.76 -8.09
CA ILE A 417 -13.54 -7.61 -8.73
C ILE A 417 -14.18 -9.00 -8.79
N VAL A 418 -15.50 -9.04 -8.71
CA VAL A 418 -16.27 -10.29 -8.80
C VAL A 418 -17.01 -10.31 -10.11
N ASP A 419 -16.80 -11.38 -10.91
CA ASP A 419 -17.47 -11.59 -12.17
C ASP A 419 -19.00 -11.48 -12.02
N GLY A 420 -19.62 -10.64 -12.85
CA GLY A 420 -21.06 -10.43 -12.88
C GLY A 420 -21.72 -9.85 -11.63
N LEU A 421 -20.95 -9.53 -10.56
CA LEU A 421 -21.51 -8.96 -9.33
C LEU A 421 -21.60 -7.44 -9.40
N LEU A 422 -22.82 -6.94 -9.51
CA LEU A 422 -23.14 -5.51 -9.57
C LEU A 422 -23.48 -4.96 -8.19
N SER A 423 -23.24 -3.66 -7.99
CA SER A 423 -23.68 -2.95 -6.80
C SER A 423 -25.20 -2.87 -6.73
N LEU A 424 -25.76 -3.15 -5.54
CA LEU A 424 -27.21 -3.02 -5.30
C LEU A 424 -27.71 -1.56 -5.40
N SER A 425 -26.84 -0.59 -5.15
CA SER A 425 -27.17 0.83 -5.21
C SER A 425 -26.93 1.46 -6.58
N ASN A 426 -26.11 0.82 -7.42
CA ASN A 426 -25.81 1.25 -8.78
C ASN A 426 -25.41 0.03 -9.61
N SER A 427 -26.33 -0.46 -10.45
CA SER A 427 -26.14 -1.65 -11.29
C SER A 427 -25.06 -1.50 -12.38
N GLU A 428 -24.55 -0.29 -12.60
CA GLU A 428 -23.42 -0.02 -13.50
C GLU A 428 -22.05 -0.17 -12.82
N LYS A 429 -22.01 -0.41 -11.51
CA LYS A 429 -20.78 -0.56 -10.72
C LYS A 429 -20.64 -1.98 -10.21
N VAL A 430 -19.43 -2.50 -10.29
CA VAL A 430 -19.06 -3.81 -9.72
C VAL A 430 -18.46 -3.65 -8.33
N LEU A 431 -18.54 -4.71 -7.53
CA LEU A 431 -17.99 -4.78 -6.18
C LEU A 431 -16.67 -5.55 -6.20
N ARG A 432 -15.78 -5.17 -5.30
CA ARG A 432 -14.60 -5.99 -4.95
C ARG A 432 -14.92 -6.81 -3.71
N HIS A 433 -14.52 -8.09 -3.72
CA HIS A 433 -14.47 -8.93 -2.53
C HIS A 433 -13.04 -9.02 -2.02
N THR A 434 -12.91 -9.27 -0.72
CA THR A 434 -11.64 -9.67 -0.12
C THR A 434 -11.52 -11.18 -0.15
N TYR A 435 -10.43 -11.67 -0.67
CA TYR A 435 -10.06 -13.07 -0.72
C TYR A 435 -8.90 -13.34 0.22
N ILE A 436 -8.80 -14.56 0.71
CA ILE A 436 -7.66 -15.05 1.48
C ILE A 436 -7.26 -16.40 0.91
N ILE A 437 -5.99 -16.54 0.53
CA ILE A 437 -5.39 -17.81 0.11
C ILE A 437 -4.27 -18.18 1.08
N LYS A 438 -4.02 -19.48 1.20
CA LYS A 438 -2.98 -20.07 2.03
C LYS A 438 -2.09 -20.95 1.17
N SER A 439 -0.77 -20.84 1.32
CA SER A 439 0.21 -21.78 0.74
C SER A 439 0.52 -22.90 1.72
#